data_2da4140b14d47603a091f62d254522f4
#
_entry.id   2da4140b14d47603a091f62d254522f4
#
_cell.length_a   1.000
_cell.length_b   1.000
_cell.length_c   1.000
_cell.angle_alpha   90.00
_cell.angle_beta   90.00
_cell.angle_gamma   90.00
#
_symmetry.space_group_name_H-M   'P 1'
#
loop_
_entity.id
_entity.type
_entity.pdbx_description
1 polymer ?
#
loop_
_entity_poly.entity_id
_entity_poly.type
_entity_poly.pdbx_seq_one_letter_code
_entity_poly.pdbx_strand_id
1 'polypeptide(L)'
;MRPRPSRPKKKPFRKPFQHKFKQPPERIPARLHVILAREASKAVVFRRGPSGRMCTLGWDLETDTFTMGQWLKGRIYEYRSDLSPDGELLIYFATDFRRPDTIQQYAEKLREEKFGPGNEDSSNWKNISQRVKEHSRQLEEIRLEKSAELDRFAATPEASSPSWTAISRAPYLKALDLWFNGTAWNGGGLFLGGRKVWLNAPSPGIATLRRARFDLELDVSEDFPFETSFGGECPGVYCHRLVRDGWTAKHQAENSVVYEKQLAFGWALQKLFVSGMPGSGRGCYWERHRIINPGRRLKVDGSGWRWADYDAPRNRILYSRNGMIFSLPVAEDFGTPVMLRNFNDMKFEPLKAPY
;
A
#
# COMPACT_ATOMS: atom_id res chain seq x y z
N MET A 1 -30.86 -82.02 -8.85
CA MET A 1 -31.06 -80.55 -8.96
C MET A 1 -29.75 -79.92 -9.46
N ARG A 2 -29.74 -79.37 -10.67
CA ARG A 2 -28.58 -78.67 -11.20
C ARG A 2 -28.67 -77.18 -10.89
N PRO A 3 -27.60 -76.46 -10.43
CA PRO A 3 -27.67 -75.03 -10.11
C PRO A 3 -27.75 -74.22 -11.41
N ARG A 4 -28.59 -73.12 -11.36
CA ARG A 4 -28.78 -72.17 -12.46
C ARG A 4 -27.53 -71.32 -12.66
N PRO A 5 -27.15 -70.97 -13.91
CA PRO A 5 -26.00 -70.10 -14.16
C PRO A 5 -26.34 -68.63 -13.75
N SER A 6 -25.37 -67.98 -13.13
CA SER A 6 -25.45 -66.58 -12.68
C SER A 6 -25.41 -65.64 -13.90
N ARG A 7 -26.32 -64.65 -13.90
CA ARG A 7 -26.35 -63.57 -14.91
C ARG A 7 -25.08 -62.71 -14.89
N PRO A 8 -24.53 -62.35 -16.04
CA PRO A 8 -23.35 -61.45 -16.06
C PRO A 8 -23.72 -60.05 -15.60
N LYS A 9 -22.92 -59.49 -14.68
CA LYS A 9 -23.01 -58.12 -14.19
C LYS A 9 -22.76 -57.13 -15.34
N LYS A 10 -23.74 -56.28 -15.71
CA LYS A 10 -23.57 -55.19 -16.67
C LYS A 10 -22.54 -54.20 -16.13
N LYS A 11 -21.45 -53.94 -16.87
CA LYS A 11 -20.48 -52.87 -16.59
C LYS A 11 -21.19 -51.51 -16.65
N PRO A 12 -20.91 -50.59 -15.72
CA PRO A 12 -21.54 -49.26 -15.77
C PRO A 12 -21.03 -48.50 -17.01
N PHE A 13 -21.98 -47.88 -17.71
CA PHE A 13 -21.72 -47.00 -18.84
C PHE A 13 -20.80 -45.86 -18.40
N ARG A 14 -19.56 -45.79 -18.90
CA ARG A 14 -18.72 -44.63 -18.73
C ARG A 14 -19.33 -43.49 -19.53
N LYS A 15 -19.78 -42.43 -18.81
CA LYS A 15 -20.20 -41.17 -19.45
C LYS A 15 -19.04 -40.62 -20.26
N PRO A 16 -19.22 -40.14 -21.48
CA PRO A 16 -18.16 -39.56 -22.27
C PRO A 16 -17.61 -38.33 -21.53
N PHE A 17 -16.26 -38.25 -21.47
CA PHE A 17 -15.54 -37.13 -20.91
C PHE A 17 -15.94 -35.85 -21.69
N GLN A 18 -16.80 -35.03 -21.13
CA GLN A 18 -17.01 -33.69 -21.64
C GLN A 18 -15.77 -32.87 -21.30
N HIS A 19 -14.90 -32.65 -22.27
CA HIS A 19 -13.90 -31.60 -22.22
C HIS A 19 -14.66 -30.25 -22.07
N LYS A 20 -14.84 -29.81 -20.84
CA LYS A 20 -15.17 -28.41 -20.58
C LYS A 20 -13.97 -27.61 -21.08
N PHE A 21 -14.07 -26.98 -22.22
CA PHE A 21 -13.16 -25.93 -22.63
C PHE A 21 -13.20 -24.90 -21.51
N LYS A 22 -12.15 -24.88 -20.68
CA LYS A 22 -11.95 -23.79 -19.73
C LYS A 22 -11.73 -22.54 -20.57
N GLN A 23 -12.71 -21.64 -20.55
CA GLN A 23 -12.47 -20.30 -21.08
C GLN A 23 -11.17 -19.79 -20.48
N PRO A 24 -10.28 -19.15 -21.27
CA PRO A 24 -9.06 -18.60 -20.73
C PRO A 24 -9.44 -17.69 -19.56
N PRO A 25 -8.71 -17.76 -18.43
CA PRO A 25 -9.06 -16.98 -17.25
C PRO A 25 -9.14 -15.51 -17.64
N GLU A 26 -10.26 -14.90 -17.31
CA GLU A 26 -10.48 -13.47 -17.55
C GLU A 26 -9.29 -12.69 -16.98
N ARG A 27 -8.63 -11.88 -17.82
CA ARG A 27 -7.44 -11.12 -17.40
C ARG A 27 -7.84 -10.17 -16.28
N ILE A 28 -7.32 -10.39 -15.09
CA ILE A 28 -7.54 -9.48 -13.96
C ILE A 28 -6.86 -8.15 -14.27
N PRO A 29 -7.61 -7.04 -14.34
CA PRO A 29 -7.03 -5.74 -14.65
C PRO A 29 -6.00 -5.29 -13.62
N ALA A 30 -5.00 -4.52 -14.04
CA ALA A 30 -4.06 -3.86 -13.15
C ALA A 30 -4.81 -2.94 -12.16
N ARG A 31 -4.37 -2.93 -10.91
CA ARG A 31 -4.90 -2.00 -9.90
C ARG A 31 -4.01 -0.77 -9.90
N LEU A 32 -4.63 0.38 -10.01
CA LEU A 32 -3.93 1.66 -10.06
C LEU A 32 -4.35 2.52 -8.86
N HIS A 33 -3.36 3.14 -8.24
CA HIS A 33 -3.52 4.21 -7.27
C HIS A 33 -2.56 5.33 -7.65
N VAL A 34 -2.96 6.58 -7.47
CA VAL A 34 -2.13 7.73 -7.83
C VAL A 34 -2.00 8.67 -6.65
N ILE A 35 -0.85 9.29 -6.52
CA ILE A 35 -0.62 10.39 -5.59
C ILE A 35 -0.22 11.61 -6.43
N LEU A 36 -1.00 12.68 -6.32
CA LEU A 36 -0.72 13.96 -6.95
C LEU A 36 0.23 14.77 -6.06
N ALA A 37 1.24 15.43 -6.64
CA ALA A 37 2.01 16.45 -5.95
C ALA A 37 1.13 17.66 -5.65
N ARG A 38 1.35 18.31 -4.52
CA ARG A 38 0.51 19.44 -4.08
C ARG A 38 0.87 20.77 -4.73
N GLU A 39 2.13 20.94 -5.07
CA GLU A 39 2.72 22.22 -5.51
C GLU A 39 3.36 22.11 -6.90
N ALA A 40 3.25 20.95 -7.57
CA ALA A 40 3.79 20.72 -8.88
C ALA A 40 2.83 19.91 -9.75
N SER A 41 2.90 20.09 -11.07
CA SER A 41 2.13 19.33 -12.05
C SER A 41 2.68 17.92 -12.25
N LYS A 42 2.92 17.18 -11.15
CA LYS A 42 3.51 15.85 -11.13
C LYS A 42 2.67 14.88 -10.31
N ALA A 43 2.74 13.61 -10.67
CA ALA A 43 2.13 12.56 -9.91
C ALA A 43 2.95 11.26 -9.97
N VAL A 44 2.71 10.36 -9.02
CA VAL A 44 3.22 8.99 -9.05
C VAL A 44 2.07 8.01 -9.16
N VAL A 45 2.13 7.15 -10.17
CA VAL A 45 1.20 6.06 -10.37
C VAL A 45 1.78 4.78 -9.78
N PHE A 46 1.06 4.16 -8.84
CA PHE A 46 1.32 2.82 -8.34
C PHE A 46 0.50 1.83 -9.16
N ARG A 47 1.17 0.96 -9.89
CA ARG A 47 0.54 -0.09 -10.68
C ARG A 47 0.80 -1.44 -10.03
N ARG A 48 -0.25 -2.15 -9.64
CA ARG A 48 -0.20 -3.45 -8.95
C ARG A 48 -0.90 -4.54 -9.75
N GLY A 49 -0.29 -5.73 -9.77
CA GLY A 49 -0.85 -6.97 -10.31
C GLY A 49 -0.70 -7.16 -11.82
N PRO A 50 -1.13 -8.32 -12.33
CA PRO A 50 -1.27 -9.56 -11.59
C PRO A 50 0.10 -10.06 -11.11
N SER A 51 0.17 -11.13 -10.34
CA SER A 51 1.44 -11.80 -10.00
C SER A 51 2.38 -11.17 -8.93
N GLY A 52 1.85 -10.48 -7.89
CA GLY A 52 2.66 -10.06 -6.74
C GLY A 52 3.82 -9.11 -7.06
N ARG A 53 3.71 -8.38 -8.18
CA ARG A 53 4.64 -7.34 -8.60
C ARG A 53 3.96 -6.00 -8.63
N MET A 54 4.70 -4.98 -8.26
CA MET A 54 4.26 -3.59 -8.35
C MET A 54 5.28 -2.79 -9.14
N CYS A 55 4.85 -1.75 -9.81
CA CYS A 55 5.74 -0.73 -10.35
C CYS A 55 5.19 0.66 -10.08
N THR A 56 6.09 1.61 -10.11
CA THR A 56 5.80 3.04 -10.07
C THR A 56 6.04 3.65 -11.42
N LEU A 57 5.28 4.69 -11.75
CA LEU A 57 5.50 5.53 -12.91
C LEU A 57 5.36 6.99 -12.48
N GLY A 58 6.19 7.87 -13.03
CA GLY A 58 5.98 9.30 -13.00
C GLY A 58 4.90 9.69 -14.00
N TRP A 59 4.12 10.69 -13.66
CA TRP A 59 3.13 11.28 -14.54
C TRP A 59 3.30 12.79 -14.51
N ASP A 60 3.62 13.36 -15.67
CA ASP A 60 3.56 14.78 -15.92
C ASP A 60 2.10 15.14 -16.25
N LEU A 61 1.47 15.92 -15.38
CA LEU A 61 0.06 16.28 -15.51
C LEU A 61 -0.15 17.38 -16.56
N GLU A 62 0.88 18.10 -16.97
CA GLU A 62 0.76 19.13 -18.01
C GLU A 62 0.63 18.52 -19.40
N THR A 63 1.45 17.52 -19.65
CA THR A 63 1.55 16.86 -20.95
C THR A 63 0.82 15.53 -21.03
N ASP A 64 0.33 15.03 -19.89
CA ASP A 64 -0.21 13.68 -19.70
C ASP A 64 0.78 12.57 -20.12
N THR A 65 2.09 12.83 -20.01
CA THR A 65 3.13 11.85 -20.31
C THR A 65 3.51 11.04 -19.09
N PHE A 66 3.85 9.76 -19.31
CA PHE A 66 4.18 8.81 -18.25
C PHE A 66 5.60 8.26 -18.44
N THR A 67 6.42 8.40 -17.41
CA THR A 67 7.80 7.89 -17.37
C THR A 67 7.86 6.65 -16.50
N MET A 68 8.54 5.60 -16.97
CA MET A 68 8.76 4.41 -16.15
C MET A 68 9.65 4.74 -14.94
N GLY A 69 9.18 4.31 -13.76
CA GLY A 69 9.98 4.23 -12.56
C GLY A 69 10.60 2.84 -12.41
N GLN A 70 10.33 2.17 -11.29
CA GLN A 70 10.91 0.86 -11.03
C GLN A 70 9.87 -0.18 -10.66
N TRP A 71 10.22 -1.45 -10.90
CA TRP A 71 9.47 -2.62 -10.46
C TRP A 71 9.98 -3.13 -9.12
N LEU A 72 9.04 -3.50 -8.25
CA LEU A 72 9.30 -4.23 -7.02
C LEU A 72 8.69 -5.63 -7.10
N LYS A 73 9.48 -6.65 -6.77
CA LYS A 73 8.99 -8.00 -6.45
C LYS A 73 8.58 -7.98 -4.98
N GLY A 74 7.31 -7.70 -4.71
CA GLY A 74 6.80 -7.47 -3.37
C GLY A 74 5.53 -6.64 -3.42
N ARG A 75 5.19 -6.04 -2.30
CA ARG A 75 4.03 -5.16 -2.16
C ARG A 75 4.47 -3.78 -1.70
N ILE A 76 3.95 -2.75 -2.33
CA ILE A 76 3.93 -1.39 -1.81
C ILE A 76 2.52 -1.11 -1.30
N TYR A 77 2.42 -0.47 -0.15
CA TYR A 77 1.15 -0.05 0.43
C TYR A 77 0.87 1.39 0.01
N GLU A 78 0.15 1.53 -1.08
CA GLU A 78 -0.16 2.82 -1.71
C GLU A 78 -0.87 3.80 -0.77
N TYR A 79 -1.66 3.29 0.18
CA TYR A 79 -2.32 4.10 1.21
C TYR A 79 -1.38 4.59 2.32
N ARG A 80 -0.17 4.01 2.43
CA ARG A 80 0.87 4.43 3.38
C ARG A 80 2.03 5.14 2.69
N SER A 81 1.85 5.50 1.43
CA SER A 81 2.84 6.21 0.62
C SER A 81 2.43 7.66 0.43
N ASP A 82 3.39 8.52 0.21
CA ASP A 82 3.17 9.94 -0.04
C ASP A 82 4.22 10.52 -1.00
N LEU A 83 3.89 11.65 -1.59
CA LEU A 83 4.73 12.40 -2.51
C LEU A 83 5.05 13.77 -1.89
N SER A 84 6.31 14.20 -2.00
CA SER A 84 6.69 15.54 -1.55
C SER A 84 5.89 16.61 -2.32
N PRO A 85 5.71 17.80 -1.74
CA PRO A 85 4.92 18.88 -2.37
C PRO A 85 5.35 19.18 -3.81
N ASP A 86 6.65 19.19 -4.07
CA ASP A 86 7.28 19.45 -5.37
C ASP A 86 7.28 18.22 -6.32
N GLY A 87 6.87 17.06 -5.83
CA GLY A 87 6.84 15.82 -6.60
C GLY A 87 8.19 15.15 -6.80
N GLU A 88 9.26 15.58 -6.12
CA GLU A 88 10.61 15.05 -6.32
C GLU A 88 10.92 13.82 -5.44
N LEU A 89 10.34 13.75 -4.25
CA LEU A 89 10.58 12.67 -3.30
C LEU A 89 9.32 11.85 -3.07
N LEU A 90 9.52 10.53 -3.02
CA LEU A 90 8.49 9.54 -2.75
C LEU A 90 8.81 8.82 -1.44
N ILE A 91 7.95 8.93 -0.43
CA ILE A 91 7.95 8.03 0.73
C ILE A 91 7.01 6.87 0.47
N TYR A 92 7.47 5.65 0.73
CA TYR A 92 6.65 4.46 0.55
C TYR A 92 6.94 3.37 1.59
N PHE A 93 5.93 2.61 1.94
CA PHE A 93 6.05 1.41 2.74
C PHE A 93 5.96 0.17 1.85
N ALA A 94 6.93 -0.72 1.97
CA ALA A 94 6.98 -1.92 1.18
C ALA A 94 7.22 -3.18 2.02
N THR A 95 6.76 -4.33 1.49
CA THR A 95 7.02 -5.65 2.07
C THR A 95 7.44 -6.65 1.00
N ASP A 96 8.37 -7.51 1.37
CA ASP A 96 8.71 -8.74 0.66
C ASP A 96 9.03 -9.85 1.67
N PHE A 97 8.03 -10.64 2.03
CA PHE A 97 8.15 -11.72 3.02
C PHE A 97 9.05 -12.89 2.59
N ARG A 98 9.64 -12.84 1.40
CA ARG A 98 10.68 -13.80 0.97
C ARG A 98 12.06 -13.37 1.44
N ARG A 99 12.23 -12.12 1.86
CA ARG A 99 13.50 -11.62 2.40
C ARG A 99 13.69 -12.13 3.83
N PRO A 100 14.91 -12.55 4.18
CA PRO A 100 15.23 -12.90 5.56
C PRO A 100 15.13 -11.66 6.45
N ASP A 101 14.76 -11.85 7.71
CA ASP A 101 14.83 -10.82 8.74
C ASP A 101 16.12 -10.99 9.55
N THR A 102 17.23 -10.56 8.98
CA THR A 102 18.53 -10.67 9.65
C THR A 102 18.65 -9.72 10.83
N ILE A 103 17.89 -8.63 10.83
CA ILE A 103 17.84 -7.68 11.95
C ILE A 103 17.16 -8.34 13.15
N GLN A 104 16.04 -9.00 12.94
CA GLN A 104 15.38 -9.75 14.01
C GLN A 104 16.27 -10.89 14.53
N GLN A 105 16.94 -11.61 13.63
CA GLN A 105 17.88 -12.68 14.00
C GLN A 105 19.05 -12.13 14.85
N TYR A 106 19.57 -10.96 14.51
CA TYR A 106 20.63 -10.32 15.27
C TYR A 106 20.13 -9.85 16.65
N ALA A 107 18.94 -9.26 16.73
CA ALA A 107 18.34 -8.88 17.99
C ALA A 107 18.06 -10.11 18.90
N GLU A 108 17.63 -11.23 18.30
CA GLU A 108 17.46 -12.51 19.05
C GLU A 108 18.79 -13.03 19.61
N LYS A 109 19.86 -12.95 18.83
CA LYS A 109 21.20 -13.34 19.30
C LYS A 109 21.61 -12.50 20.53
N LEU A 110 21.45 -11.19 20.47
CA LEU A 110 21.73 -10.29 21.60
C LEU A 110 20.85 -10.59 22.83
N ARG A 111 19.58 -10.97 22.59
CA ARG A 111 18.66 -11.39 23.65
C ARG A 111 19.18 -12.68 24.31
N GLU A 112 19.58 -13.68 23.53
CA GLU A 112 20.10 -14.94 24.05
C GLU A 112 21.39 -14.76 24.84
N GLU A 113 22.27 -13.88 24.39
CA GLU A 113 23.50 -13.52 25.09
C GLU A 113 23.22 -12.91 26.48
N LYS A 114 22.14 -12.09 26.60
CA LYS A 114 21.79 -11.42 27.86
C LYS A 114 20.93 -12.28 28.80
N PHE A 115 19.91 -12.98 28.27
CA PHE A 115 18.88 -13.67 29.04
C PHE A 115 18.98 -15.20 28.97
N GLY A 116 19.89 -15.72 28.17
CA GLY A 116 20.04 -17.14 27.89
C GLY A 116 19.07 -17.66 26.81
N PRO A 117 19.25 -18.91 26.40
CA PRO A 117 18.38 -19.55 25.42
C PRO A 117 16.95 -19.68 25.96
N GLY A 118 15.98 -19.47 25.10
CA GLY A 118 14.57 -19.64 25.47
C GLY A 118 14.26 -21.08 25.87
N ASN A 119 13.45 -21.26 26.89
CA ASN A 119 13.04 -22.59 27.32
C ASN A 119 12.02 -23.19 26.34
N GLU A 120 12.39 -24.26 25.63
CA GLU A 120 11.60 -24.86 24.54
C GLU A 120 10.46 -25.79 25.01
N ASP A 121 10.26 -25.96 26.30
CA ASP A 121 9.19 -26.86 26.83
C ASP A 121 7.80 -26.33 26.42
N SER A 122 7.26 -26.90 25.34
CA SER A 122 5.98 -26.54 24.72
C SER A 122 4.75 -27.28 25.29
N SER A 123 4.91 -28.02 26.38
CA SER A 123 3.87 -28.93 26.85
C SER A 123 2.64 -28.26 27.50
N ASN A 124 2.68 -26.95 27.82
CA ASN A 124 1.58 -26.25 28.47
C ASN A 124 1.19 -24.95 27.77
N TRP A 125 0.07 -24.98 27.02
CA TRP A 125 -0.43 -23.84 26.26
C TRP A 125 -0.77 -22.58 27.10
N LYS A 126 -1.14 -22.75 28.39
CA LYS A 126 -1.39 -21.60 29.29
C LYS A 126 -0.12 -20.78 29.53
N ASN A 127 1.02 -21.43 29.52
CA ASN A 127 2.32 -20.77 29.69
C ASN A 127 2.80 -20.08 28.40
N ILE A 128 2.28 -20.47 27.23
CA ILE A 128 2.71 -19.89 25.92
C ILE A 128 2.44 -18.38 25.88
N SER A 129 1.26 -17.92 26.28
CA SER A 129 0.93 -16.48 26.26
C SER A 129 1.84 -15.65 27.15
N GLN A 130 2.18 -16.15 28.33
CA GLN A 130 3.09 -15.49 29.27
C GLN A 130 4.52 -15.48 28.73
N ARG A 131 4.97 -16.58 28.15
CA ARG A 131 6.30 -16.72 27.52
C ARG A 131 6.46 -15.79 26.31
N VAL A 132 5.45 -15.72 25.47
CA VAL A 132 5.43 -14.78 24.32
C VAL A 132 5.53 -13.33 24.80
N LYS A 133 4.81 -12.97 25.86
CA LYS A 133 4.90 -11.63 26.46
C LYS A 133 6.30 -11.35 27.02
N GLU A 134 6.86 -12.30 27.75
CA GLU A 134 8.20 -12.16 28.34
C GLU A 134 9.27 -12.07 27.25
N HIS A 135 9.21 -12.92 26.24
CA HIS A 135 10.11 -12.87 25.10
C HIS A 135 10.03 -11.50 24.37
N SER A 136 8.81 -11.01 24.14
CA SER A 136 8.60 -9.69 23.53
C SER A 136 9.17 -8.57 24.40
N ARG A 137 9.00 -8.63 25.71
CA ARG A 137 9.57 -7.67 26.66
C ARG A 137 11.10 -7.67 26.61
N GLN A 138 11.71 -8.86 26.60
CA GLN A 138 13.18 -9.00 26.53
C GLN A 138 13.72 -8.44 25.20
N LEU A 139 13.05 -8.69 24.09
CA LEU A 139 13.44 -8.10 22.80
C LEU A 139 13.32 -6.59 22.79
N GLU A 140 12.27 -6.05 23.40
CA GLU A 140 12.10 -4.60 23.51
C GLU A 140 13.23 -3.99 24.36
N GLU A 141 13.59 -4.62 25.48
CA GLU A 141 14.70 -4.23 26.33
C GLU A 141 16.03 -4.23 25.55
N ILE A 142 16.31 -5.26 24.76
CA ILE A 142 17.48 -5.34 23.88
C ILE A 142 17.48 -4.21 22.86
N ARG A 143 16.34 -3.94 22.23
CA ARG A 143 16.22 -2.85 21.25
C ARG A 143 16.51 -1.49 21.83
N LEU A 144 16.13 -1.25 23.07
CA LEU A 144 16.41 -0.01 23.78
C LEU A 144 17.89 0.07 24.20
N GLU A 145 18.40 -0.94 24.90
CA GLU A 145 19.78 -0.92 25.41
C GLU A 145 20.83 -1.01 24.33
N LYS A 146 20.57 -1.76 23.27
CA LYS A 146 21.50 -2.06 22.18
C LYS A 146 21.17 -1.29 20.90
N SER A 147 20.38 -0.22 21.00
CA SER A 147 19.95 0.57 19.83
C SER A 147 21.12 0.96 18.92
N ALA A 148 22.20 1.52 19.48
CA ALA A 148 23.37 1.93 18.72
C ALA A 148 24.11 0.75 18.03
N GLU A 149 24.05 -0.45 18.61
CA GLU A 149 24.63 -1.65 18.02
C GLU A 149 23.75 -2.17 16.89
N LEU A 150 22.42 -2.19 17.08
CA LEU A 150 21.45 -2.54 16.07
C LEU A 150 21.47 -1.56 14.89
N ASP A 151 21.64 -0.27 15.13
CA ASP A 151 21.78 0.75 14.08
C ASP A 151 23.05 0.53 13.25
N ARG A 152 24.17 0.21 13.91
CA ARG A 152 25.41 -0.16 13.20
C ARG A 152 25.21 -1.39 12.33
N PHE A 153 24.54 -2.42 12.85
CA PHE A 153 24.22 -3.61 12.06
C PHE A 153 23.27 -3.27 10.90
N ALA A 154 22.23 -2.46 11.15
CA ALA A 154 21.28 -2.04 10.11
C ALA A 154 21.94 -1.25 8.96
N ALA A 155 23.06 -0.58 9.22
CA ALA A 155 23.83 0.12 8.20
C ALA A 155 24.66 -0.83 7.29
N THR A 156 24.85 -2.09 7.69
CA THR A 156 25.65 -3.06 6.91
C THR A 156 24.88 -3.60 5.69
N PRO A 157 25.58 -4.13 4.67
CA PRO A 157 24.94 -4.77 3.52
C PRO A 157 24.13 -6.01 3.86
N GLU A 158 24.48 -6.71 4.95
CA GLU A 158 23.87 -7.94 5.42
C GLU A 158 22.49 -7.71 6.06
N ALA A 159 22.22 -6.49 6.51
CA ALA A 159 20.96 -6.16 7.15
C ALA A 159 19.80 -6.24 6.17
N SER A 160 18.76 -6.95 6.58
CA SER A 160 17.55 -7.17 5.80
C SER A 160 16.35 -7.29 6.73
N SER A 161 15.20 -6.83 6.28
CA SER A 161 13.90 -7.06 6.90
C SER A 161 12.85 -7.32 5.83
N PRO A 162 11.79 -8.08 6.13
CA PRO A 162 10.67 -8.31 5.23
C PRO A 162 9.83 -7.06 4.98
N SER A 163 10.01 -6.00 5.77
CA SER A 163 9.25 -4.75 5.66
C SER A 163 10.11 -3.53 5.91
N TRP A 164 9.88 -2.47 5.15
CA TRP A 164 10.64 -1.22 5.26
C TRP A 164 9.85 -0.02 4.78
N THR A 165 10.14 1.14 5.36
CA THR A 165 9.79 2.44 4.82
C THR A 165 11.00 3.00 4.09
N ALA A 166 10.81 3.62 2.94
CA ALA A 166 11.91 4.24 2.20
C ALA A 166 11.49 5.60 1.63
N ILE A 167 12.47 6.48 1.52
CA ILE A 167 12.39 7.70 0.72
C ILE A 167 13.30 7.53 -0.49
N SER A 168 12.78 7.87 -1.66
CA SER A 168 13.46 7.77 -2.95
C SER A 168 13.18 9.00 -3.80
N ARG A 169 13.93 9.21 -4.88
CA ARG A 169 13.53 10.17 -5.92
C ARG A 169 12.37 9.59 -6.74
N ALA A 170 11.27 10.31 -6.80
CA ALA A 170 10.13 9.91 -7.60
C ALA A 170 10.47 9.88 -9.11
N PRO A 171 9.99 8.94 -9.88
CA PRO A 171 9.13 7.81 -9.52
C PRO A 171 9.88 6.52 -9.16
N TYR A 172 11.16 6.58 -8.87
CA TYR A 172 11.99 5.42 -8.61
C TYR A 172 11.79 4.86 -7.19
N LEU A 173 12.27 3.61 -6.97
CA LEU A 173 12.16 2.89 -5.70
C LEU A 173 13.53 2.62 -5.05
N LYS A 174 14.64 3.06 -5.65
CA LYS A 174 15.95 2.98 -5.03
C LYS A 174 15.98 3.93 -3.85
N ALA A 175 16.11 3.37 -2.66
CA ALA A 175 16.09 4.15 -1.43
C ALA A 175 17.29 5.10 -1.35
N LEU A 176 17.02 6.35 -1.06
CA LEU A 176 17.98 7.33 -0.57
C LEU A 176 18.13 7.19 0.94
N ASP A 177 17.00 7.00 1.61
CA ASP A 177 16.91 6.72 3.03
C ASP A 177 15.94 5.56 3.26
N LEU A 178 16.19 4.73 4.29
CA LEU A 178 15.44 3.51 4.51
C LEU A 178 15.36 3.21 6.02
N TRP A 179 14.16 2.86 6.46
CA TRP A 179 13.87 2.40 7.82
C TRP A 179 13.30 0.98 7.78
N PHE A 180 13.91 0.09 8.53
CA PHE A 180 13.42 -1.27 8.68
C PHE A 180 12.30 -1.32 9.71
N ASN A 181 11.14 -1.84 9.37
CA ASN A 181 9.97 -1.82 10.22
C ASN A 181 9.75 -3.11 11.03
N GLY A 182 10.31 -4.24 10.61
CA GLY A 182 10.15 -5.54 11.27
C GLY A 182 8.74 -6.12 11.20
N THR A 183 7.71 -5.30 11.06
CA THR A 183 6.31 -5.72 10.97
C THR A 183 5.61 -5.10 9.76
N ALA A 184 4.42 -5.62 9.41
CA ALA A 184 3.58 -5.04 8.35
C ALA A 184 2.46 -4.12 8.89
N TRP A 185 2.38 -3.94 10.21
CA TRP A 185 1.31 -3.16 10.84
C TRP A 185 1.52 -1.65 10.70
N ASN A 186 2.75 -1.19 10.84
CA ASN A 186 3.14 0.21 10.71
C ASN A 186 4.03 0.38 9.49
N GLY A 187 4.39 1.61 9.17
CA GLY A 187 5.29 1.96 8.09
C GLY A 187 4.68 2.95 7.11
N GLY A 188 5.54 3.54 6.29
CA GLY A 188 5.20 4.68 5.44
C GLY A 188 5.25 5.99 6.21
N GLY A 189 4.60 7.01 5.72
CA GLY A 189 4.60 8.33 6.35
C GLY A 189 4.04 9.40 5.43
N LEU A 190 4.20 10.65 5.84
CA LEU A 190 3.68 11.82 5.14
C LEU A 190 4.72 12.94 5.08
N PHE A 191 4.78 13.63 3.95
CA PHE A 191 5.44 14.92 3.85
C PHE A 191 4.53 16.01 4.44
N LEU A 192 4.89 16.55 5.60
CA LEU A 192 4.11 17.60 6.27
C LEU A 192 4.31 18.97 5.60
N GLY A 193 5.45 19.17 4.95
CA GLY A 193 5.80 20.36 4.17
C GLY A 193 7.26 20.26 3.73
N GLY A 194 7.59 20.68 2.53
CA GLY A 194 8.95 20.69 2.01
C GLY A 194 9.74 19.41 2.35
N ARG A 195 10.70 19.54 3.29
CA ARG A 195 11.52 18.41 3.77
C ARG A 195 11.09 17.87 5.14
N LYS A 196 10.01 18.35 5.71
CA LYS A 196 9.48 17.84 6.97
C LYS A 196 8.66 16.57 6.71
N VAL A 197 9.06 15.47 7.36
CA VAL A 197 8.48 14.14 7.16
C VAL A 197 8.02 13.58 8.49
N TRP A 198 6.79 13.10 8.56
CA TRP A 198 6.33 12.22 9.62
C TRP A 198 6.47 10.76 9.16
N LEU A 199 7.13 9.95 9.98
CA LEU A 199 7.19 8.51 9.81
C LEU A 199 6.09 7.82 10.61
N ASN A 200 5.33 6.96 9.97
CA ASN A 200 4.41 6.07 10.63
C ASN A 200 5.19 4.90 11.28
N ALA A 201 6.00 5.24 12.28
CA ALA A 201 6.79 4.29 13.02
C ALA A 201 5.93 3.37 13.89
N PRO A 202 6.39 2.17 14.25
CA PRO A 202 5.79 1.41 15.33
C PRO A 202 5.87 2.22 16.63
N SER A 203 5.00 1.90 17.60
CA SER A 203 4.86 2.62 18.89
C SER A 203 6.19 3.11 19.48
N PRO A 204 6.19 4.25 20.20
CA PRO A 204 7.39 4.77 20.86
C PRO A 204 8.16 3.68 21.62
N GLY A 205 9.45 3.53 21.33
CA GLY A 205 10.31 2.49 21.92
C GLY A 205 10.66 1.33 20.98
N ILE A 206 9.98 1.15 19.85
CA ILE A 206 10.48 0.25 18.80
C ILE A 206 11.24 1.12 17.80
N ALA A 207 12.53 1.28 18.02
CA ALA A 207 13.40 2.04 17.13
C ALA A 207 13.30 1.48 15.70
N THR A 208 12.86 2.30 14.78
CA THR A 208 12.97 2.03 13.35
C THR A 208 14.43 2.18 12.97
N LEU A 209 15.08 1.06 12.68
CA LEU A 209 16.50 1.05 12.35
C LEU A 209 16.70 1.71 10.98
N ARG A 210 17.44 2.81 10.98
CA ARG A 210 17.67 3.65 9.81
C ARG A 210 18.92 3.21 9.04
N ARG A 211 18.81 3.15 7.72
CA ARG A 211 19.92 3.07 6.80
C ARG A 211 19.91 4.30 5.89
N ALA A 212 20.56 5.37 6.29
CA ALA A 212 20.79 6.53 5.42
C ALA A 212 21.88 6.20 4.39
N ARG A 213 21.62 6.49 3.12
CA ARG A 213 22.59 6.35 2.03
C ARG A 213 23.02 7.69 1.47
N PHE A 214 22.20 8.71 1.66
CA PHE A 214 22.42 10.07 1.19
C PHE A 214 22.01 11.02 2.31
N ASP A 215 22.70 12.12 2.40
CA ASP A 215 22.32 13.19 3.29
C ASP A 215 21.14 13.96 2.69
N LEU A 216 19.96 13.42 2.96
CA LEU A 216 18.73 14.12 2.68
C LEU A 216 18.41 14.95 3.91
N GLU A 217 18.80 16.19 3.99
CA GLU A 217 18.47 17.12 5.06
C GLU A 217 16.94 17.13 5.35
N LEU A 218 16.44 16.05 5.94
CA LEU A 218 15.04 15.86 6.27
C LEU A 218 14.82 16.07 7.75
N ASP A 219 13.82 16.88 8.10
CA ASP A 219 13.28 16.94 9.44
C ASP A 219 12.30 15.77 9.63
N VAL A 220 12.75 14.71 10.29
CA VAL A 220 12.00 13.49 10.48
C VAL A 220 11.42 13.44 11.87
N SER A 221 10.11 13.33 12.00
CA SER A 221 9.38 13.13 13.24
C SER A 221 8.71 11.76 13.26
N GLU A 222 8.81 11.05 14.38
CA GLU A 222 8.04 9.83 14.69
C GLU A 222 6.80 10.15 15.54
N ASP A 223 6.76 11.36 16.12
CA ASP A 223 5.61 11.82 16.88
C ASP A 223 4.39 11.95 15.99
N PHE A 224 3.28 11.39 16.44
CA PHE A 224 2.04 11.43 15.68
C PHE A 224 1.48 12.85 15.67
N PRO A 225 1.49 13.55 14.51
CA PRO A 225 1.16 14.98 14.45
C PRO A 225 -0.34 15.27 14.41
N PHE A 226 -1.18 14.24 14.57
CA PHE A 226 -2.62 14.35 14.37
C PHE A 226 -3.39 13.70 15.51
N GLU A 227 -4.45 14.33 15.95
CA GLU A 227 -5.44 13.68 16.81
C GLU A 227 -6.26 12.69 15.99
N THR A 228 -6.13 11.38 16.27
CA THR A 228 -6.82 10.35 15.49
C THR A 228 -6.97 9.04 16.24
N SER A 229 -8.06 8.35 15.93
CA SER A 229 -8.37 6.98 16.36
C SER A 229 -7.94 5.91 15.35
N PHE A 230 -7.29 6.26 14.23
CA PHE A 230 -7.06 5.33 13.13
C PHE A 230 -5.87 4.39 13.33
N GLY A 231 -5.01 4.62 14.31
CA GLY A 231 -3.83 3.78 14.56
C GLY A 231 -2.82 3.78 13.41
N GLY A 232 -1.81 2.92 13.50
CA GLY A 232 -0.67 2.87 12.57
C GLY A 232 -0.90 2.14 11.24
N GLU A 233 -2.11 1.63 10.98
CA GLU A 233 -2.44 0.97 9.71
C GLU A 233 -2.71 1.97 8.57
N CYS A 234 -3.15 1.44 7.42
CA CYS A 234 -3.44 2.25 6.24
C CYS A 234 -4.35 3.47 6.50
N PRO A 235 -5.43 3.37 7.30
CA PRO A 235 -6.26 4.53 7.61
C PRO A 235 -5.49 5.66 8.31
N GLY A 236 -4.59 5.33 9.24
CA GLY A 236 -3.80 6.30 10.01
C GLY A 236 -2.89 7.18 9.16
N VAL A 237 -2.47 6.73 7.99
CA VAL A 237 -1.71 7.53 7.03
C VAL A 237 -2.64 8.15 5.98
N TYR A 238 -3.50 7.34 5.40
CA TYR A 238 -4.31 7.74 4.24
C TYR A 238 -5.34 8.81 4.59
N CYS A 239 -6.04 8.66 5.71
CA CYS A 239 -7.06 9.63 6.10
C CYS A 239 -6.47 11.02 6.33
N HIS A 240 -5.29 11.09 6.95
CA HIS A 240 -4.58 12.35 7.15
C HIS A 240 -4.06 12.95 5.84
N ARG A 241 -3.55 12.10 4.94
CA ARG A 241 -3.15 12.54 3.59
C ARG A 241 -4.34 13.16 2.87
N LEU A 242 -5.51 12.54 2.91
CA LEU A 242 -6.71 13.08 2.26
C LEU A 242 -7.08 14.46 2.81
N VAL A 243 -7.12 14.62 4.14
CA VAL A 243 -7.45 15.93 4.76
C VAL A 243 -6.43 17.00 4.38
N ARG A 244 -5.13 16.67 4.49
CA ARG A 244 -4.04 17.56 4.06
C ARG A 244 -4.16 17.97 2.59
N ASP A 245 -4.59 17.05 1.73
CA ASP A 245 -4.72 17.25 0.28
C ASP A 245 -6.07 17.88 -0.11
N GLY A 246 -6.78 18.49 0.85
CA GLY A 246 -7.98 19.28 0.63
C GLY A 246 -9.30 18.51 0.57
N TRP A 247 -9.31 17.26 1.05
CA TRP A 247 -10.54 16.51 1.26
C TRP A 247 -11.13 16.83 2.65
N THR A 248 -12.44 17.03 2.72
CA THR A 248 -13.15 17.26 3.98
C THR A 248 -13.90 16.00 4.38
N ALA A 249 -13.70 15.52 5.60
CA ALA A 249 -14.51 14.44 6.16
C ALA A 249 -15.93 14.94 6.43
N LYS A 250 -16.94 14.33 5.85
CA LYS A 250 -18.35 14.69 5.98
C LYS A 250 -19.12 13.77 6.90
N HIS A 251 -18.81 12.50 6.87
CA HIS A 251 -19.48 11.50 7.69
C HIS A 251 -18.50 10.40 8.03
N GLN A 252 -18.48 10.01 9.30
CA GLN A 252 -17.67 8.92 9.81
C GLN A 252 -18.58 7.89 10.47
N ALA A 253 -18.40 6.62 10.11
CA ALA A 253 -18.96 5.45 10.77
C ALA A 253 -17.82 4.57 11.26
N GLU A 254 -18.13 3.54 12.03
CA GLU A 254 -17.12 2.65 12.66
C GLU A 254 -16.01 2.17 11.68
N ASN A 255 -16.41 1.78 10.47
CA ASN A 255 -15.50 1.18 9.49
C ASN A 255 -15.48 1.95 8.15
N SER A 256 -15.92 3.21 8.13
CA SER A 256 -15.95 3.98 6.89
C SER A 256 -15.98 5.49 7.13
N VAL A 257 -15.38 6.22 6.20
CA VAL A 257 -15.41 7.69 6.19
C VAL A 257 -15.79 8.17 4.80
N VAL A 258 -16.73 9.11 4.73
CA VAL A 258 -17.05 9.82 3.49
C VAL A 258 -16.23 11.10 3.44
N TYR A 259 -15.36 11.21 2.48
CA TYR A 259 -14.62 12.42 2.16
C TYR A 259 -15.24 13.14 0.96
N GLU A 260 -15.13 14.45 0.94
CA GLU A 260 -15.64 15.32 -0.12
C GLU A 260 -14.58 16.36 -0.50
N LYS A 261 -14.36 16.53 -1.80
CA LYS A 261 -13.53 17.59 -2.36
C LYS A 261 -14.39 18.44 -3.29
N GLN A 262 -14.40 19.75 -3.05
CA GLN A 262 -15.15 20.69 -3.88
C GLN A 262 -14.50 20.83 -5.25
N LEU A 263 -15.33 20.92 -6.27
CA LEU A 263 -14.97 21.11 -7.66
C LEU A 263 -15.58 22.41 -8.17
N ALA A 264 -15.22 22.81 -9.38
CA ALA A 264 -15.88 23.94 -10.04
C ALA A 264 -17.38 23.67 -10.30
N PHE A 265 -18.14 24.74 -10.60
CA PHE A 265 -19.57 24.70 -10.96
C PHE A 265 -20.50 24.09 -9.90
N GLY A 266 -20.11 24.12 -8.61
CA GLY A 266 -20.89 23.56 -7.51
C GLY A 266 -20.91 22.01 -7.47
N TRP A 267 -20.04 21.37 -8.21
CA TRP A 267 -19.81 19.94 -8.11
C TRP A 267 -18.94 19.58 -6.92
N ALA A 268 -19.07 18.36 -6.45
CA ALA A 268 -18.18 17.79 -5.45
C ALA A 268 -17.88 16.32 -5.80
N LEU A 269 -16.61 15.95 -5.66
CA LEU A 269 -16.17 14.56 -5.73
C LEU A 269 -16.26 13.96 -4.32
N GLN A 270 -17.03 12.90 -4.17
CA GLN A 270 -17.12 12.16 -2.91
C GLN A 270 -16.38 10.82 -3.03
N LYS A 271 -15.68 10.49 -1.96
CA LYS A 271 -14.94 9.26 -1.75
C LYS A 271 -15.43 8.60 -0.46
N LEU A 272 -16.02 7.42 -0.56
CA LEU A 272 -16.27 6.56 0.58
C LEU A 272 -15.04 5.65 0.76
N PHE A 273 -14.26 5.89 1.78
CA PHE A 273 -13.18 5.00 2.20
C PHE A 273 -13.72 4.00 3.22
N VAL A 274 -13.46 2.72 2.99
CA VAL A 274 -13.94 1.63 3.84
C VAL A 274 -12.77 0.82 4.35
N SER A 275 -12.76 0.58 5.67
CA SER A 275 -11.88 -0.33 6.38
C SER A 275 -12.72 -1.49 6.90
N GLY A 276 -12.39 -2.73 6.59
CA GLY A 276 -13.19 -3.88 6.99
C GLY A 276 -12.55 -5.22 6.66
N MET A 277 -13.26 -6.28 6.96
CA MET A 277 -12.78 -7.64 6.66
C MET A 277 -12.53 -7.81 5.16
N PRO A 278 -11.42 -8.47 4.77
CA PRO A 278 -11.12 -8.73 3.38
C PRO A 278 -12.21 -9.61 2.75
N GLY A 279 -12.65 -9.22 1.56
CA GLY A 279 -13.60 -9.99 0.76
C GLY A 279 -12.97 -10.51 -0.53
N SER A 280 -13.70 -11.37 -1.26
CA SER A 280 -13.24 -11.90 -2.54
C SER A 280 -12.86 -10.76 -3.50
N GLY A 281 -11.61 -10.76 -3.98
CA GLY A 281 -11.08 -9.74 -4.88
C GLY A 281 -10.83 -8.35 -4.26
N ARG A 282 -11.02 -8.19 -2.93
CA ARG A 282 -10.75 -6.96 -2.18
C ARG A 282 -9.83 -7.24 -1.00
N GLY A 283 -8.95 -6.26 -0.68
CA GLY A 283 -8.25 -6.23 0.60
C GLY A 283 -9.12 -5.64 1.71
N CYS A 284 -8.51 -5.38 2.88
CA CYS A 284 -9.18 -4.76 4.03
C CYS A 284 -9.62 -3.32 3.75
N TYR A 285 -8.99 -2.64 2.80
CA TYR A 285 -9.21 -1.22 2.50
C TYR A 285 -9.60 -1.06 1.04
N TRP A 286 -10.65 -0.27 0.79
CA TRP A 286 -11.14 0.00 -0.56
C TRP A 286 -11.96 1.28 -0.61
N GLU A 287 -12.19 1.81 -1.81
CA GLU A 287 -12.89 3.06 -2.05
C GLU A 287 -14.07 2.87 -3.00
N ARG A 288 -15.05 3.73 -2.83
CA ARG A 288 -16.11 4.02 -3.82
C ARG A 288 -16.14 5.51 -4.08
N HIS A 289 -16.44 5.87 -5.30
CA HIS A 289 -16.46 7.26 -5.73
C HIS A 289 -17.83 7.61 -6.32
N ARG A 290 -18.20 8.88 -6.17
CA ARG A 290 -19.32 9.48 -6.87
C ARG A 290 -19.09 10.99 -7.00
N ILE A 291 -19.73 11.60 -8.00
CA ILE A 291 -19.77 13.02 -8.17
C ILE A 291 -21.19 13.49 -7.84
N ILE A 292 -21.32 14.57 -7.10
CA ILE A 292 -22.61 15.14 -6.72
C ILE A 292 -22.64 16.63 -7.04
N ASN A 293 -23.83 17.13 -7.38
CA ASN A 293 -24.12 18.57 -7.35
C ASN A 293 -25.37 18.77 -6.46
N PRO A 294 -25.17 19.17 -5.20
CA PRO A 294 -26.27 19.32 -4.26
C PRO A 294 -27.31 20.35 -4.71
N GLY A 295 -26.85 21.46 -5.31
CA GLY A 295 -27.73 22.54 -5.81
C GLY A 295 -28.66 22.09 -6.95
N ARG A 296 -28.17 21.22 -7.83
CA ARG A 296 -28.95 20.68 -8.95
C ARG A 296 -29.59 19.32 -8.64
N ARG A 297 -29.36 18.75 -7.46
CA ARG A 297 -29.78 17.39 -7.07
C ARG A 297 -29.31 16.30 -8.06
N LEU A 298 -28.18 16.53 -8.72
CA LEU A 298 -27.59 15.61 -9.68
C LEU A 298 -26.53 14.72 -9.01
N LYS A 299 -26.40 13.52 -9.55
CA LYS A 299 -25.42 12.54 -9.07
C LYS A 299 -24.90 11.73 -10.26
N VAL A 300 -23.56 11.60 -10.35
CA VAL A 300 -22.87 10.74 -11.31
C VAL A 300 -22.21 9.60 -10.55
N ASP A 301 -22.50 8.36 -10.95
CA ASP A 301 -21.96 7.17 -10.33
C ASP A 301 -20.53 6.92 -10.82
N GLY A 302 -19.58 6.90 -9.88
CA GLY A 302 -18.19 6.49 -10.09
C GLY A 302 -17.96 5.01 -9.80
N SER A 303 -18.99 4.16 -9.95
CA SER A 303 -18.85 2.72 -9.73
C SER A 303 -17.76 2.12 -10.63
N GLY A 304 -16.94 1.26 -10.05
CA GLY A 304 -15.78 0.67 -10.75
C GLY A 304 -14.53 1.56 -10.77
N TRP A 305 -14.60 2.80 -10.31
CA TRP A 305 -13.39 3.60 -10.09
C TRP A 305 -12.62 3.06 -8.88
N ARG A 306 -11.35 2.76 -9.10
CA ARG A 306 -10.45 2.27 -8.05
C ARG A 306 -9.81 3.39 -7.27
N TRP A 307 -9.58 4.51 -7.93
CA TRP A 307 -9.02 5.74 -7.42
C TRP A 307 -9.60 6.90 -8.19
N ALA A 308 -9.80 8.04 -7.52
CA ALA A 308 -10.13 9.31 -8.17
C ALA A 308 -9.61 10.48 -7.34
N ASP A 309 -9.21 11.55 -8.01
CA ASP A 309 -8.88 12.85 -7.43
C ASP A 309 -9.14 13.98 -8.42
N TYR A 310 -9.00 15.21 -7.96
CA TYR A 310 -9.23 16.42 -8.73
C TYR A 310 -7.92 17.14 -9.03
N ASP A 311 -7.61 17.26 -10.31
CA ASP A 311 -6.54 18.10 -10.85
C ASP A 311 -7.11 19.51 -11.03
N ALA A 312 -7.01 20.32 -9.97
CA ALA A 312 -7.60 21.66 -9.91
C ALA A 312 -7.00 22.62 -10.96
N PRO A 313 -5.68 22.66 -11.21
CA PRO A 313 -5.12 23.53 -12.23
C PRO A 313 -5.70 23.31 -13.63
N ARG A 314 -6.12 22.07 -13.94
CA ARG A 314 -6.69 21.71 -15.26
C ARG A 314 -8.18 21.50 -15.20
N ASN A 315 -8.79 21.76 -14.05
CA ASN A 315 -10.23 21.62 -13.82
C ASN A 315 -10.79 20.29 -14.34
N ARG A 316 -10.17 19.17 -13.93
CA ARG A 316 -10.55 17.84 -14.37
C ARG A 316 -10.51 16.83 -13.23
N ILE A 317 -11.42 15.87 -13.24
CA ILE A 317 -11.33 14.66 -12.40
C ILE A 317 -10.45 13.65 -13.12
N LEU A 318 -9.44 13.15 -12.40
CA LEU A 318 -8.63 12.01 -12.82
C LEU A 318 -9.12 10.78 -12.09
N TYR A 319 -9.30 9.67 -12.79
CA TYR A 319 -9.72 8.43 -12.15
C TYR A 319 -9.14 7.19 -12.83
N SER A 320 -9.03 6.12 -12.06
CA SER A 320 -8.62 4.81 -12.58
C SER A 320 -9.77 3.82 -12.60
N ARG A 321 -9.91 3.10 -13.71
CA ARG A 321 -10.91 2.04 -13.91
C ARG A 321 -10.33 0.95 -14.79
N ASN A 322 -10.49 -0.31 -14.40
CA ASN A 322 -10.08 -1.49 -15.19
C ASN A 322 -8.62 -1.43 -15.70
N GLY A 323 -7.69 -0.93 -14.87
CA GLY A 323 -6.28 -0.83 -15.24
C GLY A 323 -5.94 0.29 -16.22
N MET A 324 -6.83 1.25 -16.39
CA MET A 324 -6.67 2.43 -17.23
C MET A 324 -6.87 3.70 -16.40
N ILE A 325 -6.23 4.79 -16.81
CA ILE A 325 -6.43 6.14 -16.26
C ILE A 325 -7.22 6.98 -17.27
N PHE A 326 -8.17 7.72 -16.73
CA PHE A 326 -9.04 8.61 -17.48
C PHE A 326 -8.98 10.04 -16.92
N SER A 327 -9.23 10.99 -17.80
CA SER A 327 -9.48 12.39 -17.50
C SER A 327 -10.93 12.73 -17.83
N LEU A 328 -11.62 13.39 -16.90
CA LEU A 328 -13.00 13.86 -17.06
C LEU A 328 -13.03 15.37 -16.81
N PRO A 329 -13.16 16.21 -17.85
CA PRO A 329 -13.27 17.64 -17.67
C PRO A 329 -14.48 18.01 -16.80
N VAL A 330 -14.28 18.94 -15.86
CA VAL A 330 -15.33 19.46 -15.01
C VAL A 330 -15.91 20.72 -15.67
N ALA A 331 -17.17 20.68 -16.00
CA ALA A 331 -17.93 21.78 -16.60
C ALA A 331 -19.31 21.85 -15.93
N GLU A 332 -20.17 22.74 -16.38
CA GLU A 332 -21.57 22.76 -15.90
C GLU A 332 -22.24 21.39 -16.08
N ASP A 333 -22.07 20.81 -17.28
CA ASP A 333 -22.36 19.40 -17.56
C ASP A 333 -21.04 18.72 -17.88
N PHE A 334 -20.83 17.51 -17.32
CA PHE A 334 -19.58 16.81 -17.51
C PHE A 334 -19.34 16.47 -19.00
N GLY A 335 -18.11 16.68 -19.43
CA GLY A 335 -17.66 16.24 -20.75
C GLY A 335 -17.54 14.71 -20.85
N THR A 336 -17.14 14.25 -22.04
CA THR A 336 -16.84 12.84 -22.26
C THR A 336 -15.49 12.48 -21.62
N PRO A 337 -15.41 11.40 -20.84
CA PRO A 337 -14.14 10.94 -20.32
C PRO A 337 -13.15 10.55 -21.42
N VAL A 338 -11.91 10.99 -21.29
CA VAL A 338 -10.81 10.63 -22.19
C VAL A 338 -9.89 9.65 -21.51
N MET A 339 -9.61 8.51 -22.16
CA MET A 339 -8.61 7.56 -21.69
C MET A 339 -7.22 8.11 -21.97
N LEU A 340 -6.44 8.32 -20.91
CA LEU A 340 -5.05 8.81 -21.01
C LEU A 340 -4.06 7.67 -21.25
N ARG A 341 -4.20 6.57 -20.52
CA ARG A 341 -3.30 5.40 -20.65
C ARG A 341 -3.93 4.10 -20.16
N ASN A 342 -3.61 3.00 -20.87
CA ASN A 342 -3.86 1.62 -20.45
C ASN A 342 -2.58 1.02 -19.86
N PHE A 343 -2.67 0.43 -18.65
CA PHE A 343 -1.54 -0.16 -17.93
C PHE A 343 -1.61 -1.70 -17.87
N ASN A 344 -2.59 -2.33 -18.50
CA ASN A 344 -2.82 -3.77 -18.38
C ASN A 344 -1.72 -4.60 -19.04
N ASP A 345 -1.18 -4.14 -20.16
CA ASP A 345 -0.21 -4.89 -20.98
C ASP A 345 1.25 -4.68 -20.56
N MET A 346 1.49 -3.92 -19.48
CA MET A 346 2.84 -3.69 -18.98
C MET A 346 3.47 -4.98 -18.49
N LYS A 347 4.67 -5.23 -18.95
CA LYS A 347 5.51 -6.37 -18.56
C LYS A 347 6.57 -5.92 -17.56
N PHE A 348 7.05 -6.88 -16.76
CA PHE A 348 8.16 -6.64 -15.86
C PHE A 348 9.43 -6.28 -16.66
N GLU A 349 9.95 -5.12 -16.40
CA GLU A 349 11.18 -4.59 -16.98
C GLU A 349 12.08 -4.06 -15.86
N PRO A 350 13.24 -4.67 -15.62
CA PRO A 350 14.15 -4.22 -14.57
C PRO A 350 14.87 -2.94 -15.01
N LEU A 351 14.50 -1.82 -14.42
CA LEU A 351 15.17 -0.54 -14.62
C LEU A 351 16.02 -0.18 -13.40
N LYS A 352 17.20 0.36 -13.64
CA LYS A 352 18.03 0.96 -12.60
C LYS A 352 17.62 2.43 -12.42
N ALA A 353 17.56 2.87 -11.15
CA ALA A 353 17.40 4.30 -10.89
C ALA A 353 18.65 5.06 -11.40
N PRO A 354 18.49 6.25 -11.96
CA PRO A 354 19.57 7.02 -12.57
C PRO A 354 20.50 7.70 -11.55
N TYR A 355 20.42 7.36 -10.27
CA TYR A 355 21.22 7.92 -9.18
C TYR A 355 21.77 6.84 -8.24
#